data_5f27af09a234d3f1919b8284e2bc7573
#
_entry.id   5f27af09a234d3f1919b8284e2bc7573
#
_cell.length_a   1.000
_cell.length_b   1.000
_cell.length_c   1.000
_cell.angle_alpha   90.00
_cell.angle_beta   90.00
_cell.angle_gamma   90.00
#
_symmetry.space_group_name_H-M   'P 1'
#
loop_
_entity.id
_entity.type
_entity.pdbx_description
1 polymer ?
#
loop_
_entity_poly.entity_id
_entity_poly.type
_entity_poly.pdbx_seq_one_letter_code
_entity_poly.pdbx_strand_id
1 'polypeptide(L)'
;MSTYLSNKLRAISFLSIVLVVILHSQLLVYSKGNSFHLQQFLTSEVTRISVPFFFYISGFLLFYNCKTLNYSWYCSKLKKRVRSLLVPFLIWSISGFTIVYSIKFILPSAFNSYQGLEKYQLVDFLQALLWNPVGCYQLWFVRDLFLCVSISPILYGGLKILKELFLLLLFLLWFFDIQYVISIESVLFVTIGAYMALNHKTLAEKVNSEGSVLLQGILWIVFCVWDYSCPFYNIIHGMGLLLGMSFVWGLYDVVYVRTLGRFSNCKVYRYTFFIFVFHEPILTLVKGILLKLAMSQTGILLIYFSAPILVVGICLICARRLKKYFPLVYRIICGGRSQ
;
A
#
# COMPACT_ATOMS: atom_id res chain seq x y z
N MET A 1 7.26 16.92 -14.57
CA MET A 1 6.41 15.72 -14.67
C MET A 1 5.23 16.07 -15.55
N SER A 2 5.00 15.32 -16.61
CA SER A 2 3.85 15.52 -17.50
C SER A 2 2.53 15.27 -16.77
N THR A 3 1.45 15.88 -17.27
CA THR A 3 0.08 15.64 -16.75
C THR A 3 -0.30 14.17 -16.88
N TYR A 4 0.09 13.53 -17.99
CA TYR A 4 -0.12 12.11 -18.22
C TYR A 4 0.49 11.25 -17.09
N LEU A 5 1.79 11.40 -16.82
CA LEU A 5 2.48 10.64 -15.78
C LEU A 5 1.91 10.93 -14.39
N SER A 6 1.57 12.20 -14.09
CA SER A 6 0.93 12.56 -12.81
C SER A 6 -0.39 11.83 -12.61
N ASN A 7 -1.22 11.76 -13.65
CA ASN A 7 -2.51 11.07 -13.60
C ASN A 7 -2.33 9.55 -13.52
N LYS A 8 -1.35 8.99 -14.24
CA LYS A 8 -0.99 7.57 -14.18
C LYS A 8 -0.62 7.15 -12.76
N LEU A 9 0.28 7.90 -12.10
CA LEU A 9 0.68 7.62 -10.73
C LEU A 9 -0.50 7.70 -9.74
N ARG A 10 -1.42 8.67 -9.92
CA ARG A 10 -2.62 8.79 -9.09
C ARG A 10 -3.60 7.63 -9.29
N ALA A 11 -3.82 7.23 -10.54
CA ALA A 11 -4.72 6.12 -10.88
C ALA A 11 -4.19 4.79 -10.33
N ILE A 12 -2.88 4.51 -10.53
CA ILE A 12 -2.23 3.31 -10.00
C ILE A 12 -2.26 3.33 -8.46
N SER A 13 -1.98 4.46 -7.81
CA SER A 13 -2.10 4.56 -6.34
C SER A 13 -3.52 4.29 -5.86
N PHE A 14 -4.54 4.75 -6.59
CA PHE A 14 -5.94 4.45 -6.24
C PHE A 14 -6.29 2.98 -6.45
N LEU A 15 -5.86 2.39 -7.55
CA LEU A 15 -6.01 0.94 -7.78
C LEU A 15 -5.31 0.14 -6.67
N SER A 16 -4.09 0.52 -6.32
CA SER A 16 -3.32 -0.14 -5.26
C SER A 16 -4.06 -0.10 -3.92
N ILE A 17 -4.68 1.03 -3.52
CA ILE A 17 -5.45 1.03 -2.26
C ILE A 17 -6.70 0.16 -2.34
N VAL A 18 -7.38 0.08 -3.48
CA VAL A 18 -8.50 -0.84 -3.65
C VAL A 18 -8.03 -2.29 -3.49
N LEU A 19 -6.89 -2.65 -4.08
CA LEU A 19 -6.28 -3.98 -3.90
C LEU A 19 -5.89 -4.25 -2.44
N VAL A 20 -5.38 -3.26 -1.70
CA VAL A 20 -5.11 -3.39 -0.25
C VAL A 20 -6.41 -3.66 0.53
N VAL A 21 -7.51 -2.99 0.21
CA VAL A 21 -8.79 -3.26 0.88
C VAL A 21 -9.28 -4.67 0.56
N ILE A 22 -9.11 -5.15 -0.67
CA ILE A 22 -9.42 -6.54 -1.06
C ILE A 22 -8.51 -7.52 -0.30
N LEU A 23 -7.20 -7.25 -0.20
CA LEU A 23 -6.24 -8.05 0.56
C LEU A 23 -6.71 -8.27 2.01
N HIS A 24 -7.16 -7.21 2.67
CA HIS A 24 -7.63 -7.27 4.05
C HIS A 24 -9.08 -7.79 4.20
N SER A 25 -9.81 -7.96 3.10
CA SER A 25 -11.18 -8.49 3.10
C SER A 25 -11.27 -10.00 3.27
N GLN A 26 -10.15 -10.71 3.24
CA GLN A 26 -10.11 -12.16 3.39
C GLN A 26 -10.85 -12.62 4.64
N LEU A 27 -11.63 -13.71 4.48
CA LEU A 27 -12.46 -14.31 5.51
C LEU A 27 -12.10 -15.81 5.62
N LEU A 28 -11.28 -16.14 6.60
CA LEU A 28 -10.81 -17.51 6.84
C LEU A 28 -11.78 -18.31 7.72
N VAL A 29 -13.08 -18.26 7.39
CA VAL A 29 -14.12 -18.99 8.16
C VAL A 29 -14.06 -20.48 7.87
N TYR A 30 -13.75 -20.87 6.63
CA TYR A 30 -13.55 -22.25 6.24
C TYR A 30 -12.10 -22.46 5.85
N SER A 31 -11.48 -23.49 6.42
CA SER A 31 -10.08 -23.84 6.13
C SER A 31 -9.89 -24.63 4.82
N LYS A 32 -10.99 -25.01 4.16
CA LYS A 32 -11.00 -25.83 2.93
C LYS A 32 -12.16 -25.44 2.02
N GLY A 33 -12.02 -25.72 0.71
CA GLY A 33 -13.06 -25.52 -0.29
C GLY A 33 -12.76 -24.39 -1.26
N ASN A 34 -13.56 -24.31 -2.34
CA ASN A 34 -13.33 -23.39 -3.46
C ASN A 34 -13.32 -21.91 -3.03
N SER A 35 -14.15 -21.54 -2.06
CA SER A 35 -14.18 -20.19 -1.50
C SER A 35 -12.85 -19.83 -0.83
N PHE A 36 -12.28 -20.74 -0.06
CA PHE A 36 -10.99 -20.55 0.59
C PHE A 36 -9.87 -20.39 -0.44
N HIS A 37 -9.77 -21.31 -1.39
CA HIS A 37 -8.71 -21.29 -2.41
C HIS A 37 -8.75 -20.03 -3.28
N LEU A 38 -9.95 -19.58 -3.69
CA LEU A 38 -10.08 -18.37 -4.48
C LEU A 38 -9.66 -17.12 -3.68
N GLN A 39 -10.11 -16.99 -2.44
CA GLN A 39 -9.70 -15.88 -1.59
C GLN A 39 -8.19 -15.90 -1.35
N GLN A 40 -7.63 -17.08 -1.04
CA GLN A 40 -6.20 -17.26 -0.82
C GLN A 40 -5.41 -16.84 -2.07
N PHE A 41 -5.78 -17.35 -3.25
CA PHE A 41 -5.12 -16.98 -4.52
C PHE A 41 -5.17 -15.47 -4.78
N LEU A 42 -6.34 -14.84 -4.65
CA LEU A 42 -6.47 -13.41 -4.88
C LEU A 42 -5.66 -12.60 -3.85
N THR A 43 -5.62 -13.04 -2.61
CA THR A 43 -4.94 -12.34 -1.52
C THR A 43 -3.43 -12.52 -1.55
N SER A 44 -2.94 -13.76 -1.80
CA SER A 44 -1.49 -14.05 -1.80
C SER A 44 -0.80 -13.65 -3.09
N GLU A 45 -1.51 -13.66 -4.24
CA GLU A 45 -0.89 -13.43 -5.53
C GLU A 45 -1.29 -12.09 -6.15
N VAL A 46 -2.61 -11.92 -6.42
CA VAL A 46 -3.07 -10.78 -7.22
C VAL A 46 -2.95 -9.45 -6.48
N THR A 47 -3.35 -9.40 -5.22
CA THR A 47 -3.36 -8.14 -4.46
C THR A 47 -1.99 -7.74 -3.91
N ARG A 48 -1.02 -8.65 -3.88
CA ARG A 48 0.33 -8.41 -3.32
C ARG A 48 1.11 -7.32 -4.05
N ILE A 49 0.85 -7.07 -5.31
CA ILE A 49 1.48 -5.98 -6.09
C ILE A 49 1.19 -4.58 -5.53
N SER A 50 0.17 -4.43 -4.71
CA SER A 50 -0.32 -3.14 -4.22
C SER A 50 0.69 -2.38 -3.37
N VAL A 51 1.31 -3.05 -2.40
CA VAL A 51 2.28 -2.44 -1.48
C VAL A 51 3.58 -2.07 -2.18
N PRO A 52 4.20 -2.95 -2.98
CA PRO A 52 5.33 -2.59 -3.84
C PRO A 52 5.09 -1.36 -4.73
N PHE A 53 3.90 -1.22 -5.31
CA PHE A 53 3.57 -0.02 -6.09
C PHE A 53 3.63 1.26 -5.26
N PHE A 54 3.11 1.26 -4.05
CA PHE A 54 3.17 2.46 -3.21
C PHE A 54 4.61 2.83 -2.85
N PHE A 55 5.47 1.86 -2.54
CA PHE A 55 6.88 2.10 -2.29
C PHE A 55 7.59 2.61 -3.53
N TYR A 56 7.37 1.97 -4.69
CA TYR A 56 7.92 2.40 -5.98
C TYR A 56 7.53 3.85 -6.32
N ILE A 57 6.23 4.17 -6.29
CA ILE A 57 5.72 5.52 -6.58
C ILE A 57 6.31 6.55 -5.61
N SER A 58 6.45 6.19 -4.34
CA SER A 58 6.99 7.09 -3.33
C SER A 58 8.47 7.37 -3.54
N GLY A 59 9.27 6.36 -3.88
CA GLY A 59 10.68 6.50 -4.26
C GLY A 59 10.84 7.32 -5.53
N PHE A 60 10.03 7.03 -6.55
CA PHE A 60 10.01 7.79 -7.80
C PHE A 60 9.73 9.27 -7.57
N LEU A 61 8.67 9.61 -6.82
CA LEU A 61 8.29 10.99 -6.52
C LEU A 61 9.31 11.71 -5.61
N LEU A 62 9.97 10.97 -4.71
CA LEU A 62 10.99 11.54 -3.85
C LEU A 62 12.17 12.07 -4.67
N PHE A 63 12.65 11.29 -5.64
CA PHE A 63 13.83 11.58 -6.43
C PHE A 63 13.55 12.22 -7.80
N TYR A 64 12.29 12.36 -8.21
CA TYR A 64 11.93 12.86 -9.56
C TYR A 64 12.61 14.16 -9.97
N ASN A 65 12.71 15.12 -9.05
CA ASN A 65 13.37 16.41 -9.25
C ASN A 65 14.74 16.52 -8.54
N CYS A 66 15.34 15.39 -8.17
CA CYS A 66 16.67 15.36 -7.58
C CYS A 66 17.72 15.44 -8.70
N LYS A 67 18.45 16.56 -8.77
CA LYS A 67 19.65 16.70 -9.64
C LYS A 67 20.87 16.19 -8.89
N THR A 68 21.08 16.71 -7.70
CA THR A 68 22.14 16.33 -6.76
C THR A 68 21.54 16.27 -5.36
N LEU A 69 21.90 15.23 -4.62
CA LEU A 69 21.52 15.14 -3.21
C LEU A 69 22.54 15.94 -2.39
N ASN A 70 22.09 17.01 -1.76
CA ASN A 70 22.85 17.79 -0.78
C ASN A 70 22.06 17.91 0.53
N TYR A 71 22.71 18.41 1.58
CA TYR A 71 22.11 18.55 2.91
C TYR A 71 20.80 19.36 2.89
N SER A 72 20.79 20.49 2.17
CA SER A 72 19.60 21.36 2.07
C SER A 72 18.41 20.64 1.40
N TRP A 73 18.66 19.90 0.31
CA TRP A 73 17.64 19.09 -0.35
C TRP A 73 17.08 18.03 0.61
N TYR A 74 17.98 17.30 1.29
CA TYR A 74 17.57 16.25 2.25
C TYR A 74 16.71 16.81 3.37
N CYS A 75 17.16 17.87 4.06
CA CYS A 75 16.40 18.49 5.14
C CYS A 75 15.03 19.02 4.66
N SER A 76 14.97 19.64 3.49
CA SER A 76 13.72 20.10 2.89
C SER A 76 12.75 18.96 2.63
N LYS A 77 13.24 17.83 2.09
CA LYS A 77 12.42 16.64 1.83
C LYS A 77 11.96 15.98 3.14
N LEU A 78 12.87 15.80 4.10
CA LEU A 78 12.55 15.21 5.40
C LEU A 78 11.48 16.04 6.13
N LYS A 79 11.64 17.37 6.22
CA LYS A 79 10.64 18.27 6.82
C LYS A 79 9.26 18.15 6.17
N LYS A 80 9.20 18.04 4.84
CA LYS A 80 7.93 17.79 4.12
C LYS A 80 7.33 16.43 4.48
N ARG A 81 8.16 15.40 4.63
CA ARG A 81 7.70 14.04 4.96
C ARG A 81 7.30 13.88 6.43
N VAL A 82 7.94 14.58 7.35
CA VAL A 82 7.45 14.68 8.73
C VAL A 82 5.98 15.13 8.74
N ARG A 83 5.67 16.21 8.05
CA ARG A 83 4.27 16.72 7.99
C ARG A 83 3.32 15.81 7.24
N SER A 84 3.78 15.12 6.19
CA SER A 84 2.89 14.36 5.30
C SER A 84 2.82 12.86 5.61
N LEU A 85 3.71 12.32 6.43
CA LEU A 85 3.75 10.91 6.82
C LEU A 85 3.75 10.75 8.34
N LEU A 86 4.75 11.33 9.05
CA LEU A 86 4.92 11.10 10.48
C LEU A 86 3.77 11.69 11.30
N VAL A 87 3.33 12.91 11.02
CA VAL A 87 2.20 13.53 11.76
C VAL A 87 0.92 12.73 11.59
N PRO A 88 0.46 12.39 10.35
CA PRO A 88 -0.70 11.49 10.19
C PRO A 88 -0.50 10.13 10.85
N PHE A 89 0.69 9.54 10.72
CA PHE A 89 1.01 8.26 11.36
C PHE A 89 0.74 8.30 12.87
N LEU A 90 1.28 9.30 13.58
CA LEU A 90 1.09 9.44 15.02
C LEU A 90 -0.38 9.67 15.39
N ILE A 91 -1.08 10.54 14.65
CA ILE A 91 -2.51 10.81 14.93
C ILE A 91 -3.33 9.53 14.79
N TRP A 92 -3.17 8.78 13.69
CA TRP A 92 -3.93 7.56 13.46
C TRP A 92 -3.53 6.43 14.40
N SER A 93 -2.24 6.32 14.77
CA SER A 93 -1.75 5.34 15.74
C SER A 93 -2.35 5.59 17.13
N ILE A 94 -2.30 6.85 17.61
CA ILE A 94 -2.90 7.23 18.89
C ILE A 94 -4.42 7.02 18.87
N SER A 95 -5.08 7.43 17.78
CA SER A 95 -6.54 7.24 17.63
C SER A 95 -6.93 5.76 17.66
N GLY A 96 -6.20 4.91 16.92
CA GLY A 96 -6.44 3.47 16.89
C GLY A 96 -6.26 2.83 18.26
N PHE A 97 -5.16 3.13 18.95
CA PHE A 97 -4.91 2.67 20.30
C PHE A 97 -6.03 3.10 21.26
N THR A 98 -6.39 4.38 21.25
CA THR A 98 -7.46 4.93 22.13
C THR A 98 -8.78 4.26 21.88
N ILE A 99 -9.18 4.04 20.60
CA ILE A 99 -10.43 3.37 20.25
C ILE A 99 -10.44 1.93 20.77
N VAL A 100 -9.38 1.15 20.49
CA VAL A 100 -9.31 -0.26 20.93
C VAL A 100 -9.30 -0.35 22.46
N TYR A 101 -8.54 0.49 23.12
CA TYR A 101 -8.47 0.54 24.59
C TYR A 101 -9.85 0.87 25.20
N SER A 102 -10.53 1.90 24.69
CA SER A 102 -11.86 2.30 25.17
C SER A 102 -12.91 1.22 24.95
N ILE A 103 -12.90 0.55 23.78
CA ILE A 103 -13.84 -0.54 23.50
C ILE A 103 -13.57 -1.72 24.44
N LYS A 104 -12.32 -2.09 24.66
CA LYS A 104 -11.98 -3.17 25.60
C LYS A 104 -12.33 -2.84 27.06
N PHE A 105 -12.23 -1.59 27.45
CA PHE A 105 -12.67 -1.16 28.77
C PHE A 105 -14.19 -1.38 28.98
N ILE A 106 -14.99 -1.13 27.94
CA ILE A 106 -16.46 -1.31 27.98
C ILE A 106 -16.85 -2.78 27.74
N LEU A 107 -16.17 -3.45 26.81
CA LEU A 107 -16.41 -4.82 26.36
C LEU A 107 -15.11 -5.63 26.38
N PRO A 108 -14.71 -6.19 27.55
CA PRO A 108 -13.43 -6.91 27.68
C PRO A 108 -13.21 -8.06 26.71
N SER A 109 -14.29 -8.69 26.23
CA SER A 109 -14.26 -9.75 25.22
C SER A 109 -14.07 -9.26 23.77
N ALA A 110 -14.17 -7.94 23.52
CA ALA A 110 -13.91 -7.39 22.22
C ALA A 110 -12.41 -7.42 21.90
N PHE A 111 -12.09 -7.57 20.62
CA PHE A 111 -10.70 -7.55 20.14
C PHE A 111 -9.77 -8.53 20.86
N ASN A 112 -10.11 -9.83 20.86
CA ASN A 112 -9.31 -10.89 21.52
C ASN A 112 -7.83 -10.89 21.11
N SER A 113 -7.49 -10.36 19.93
CA SER A 113 -6.10 -10.23 19.45
C SER A 113 -5.24 -9.23 20.25
N TYR A 114 -5.86 -8.37 21.06
CA TYR A 114 -5.16 -7.35 21.85
C TYR A 114 -5.35 -7.60 23.36
N GLN A 115 -5.00 -8.79 23.84
CA GLN A 115 -5.06 -9.10 25.27
C GLN A 115 -3.97 -8.38 26.05
N GLY A 116 -4.25 -8.04 27.29
CA GLY A 116 -3.25 -7.51 28.23
C GLY A 116 -2.87 -6.03 28.03
N LEU A 117 -3.64 -5.24 27.25
CA LEU A 117 -3.39 -3.80 27.08
C LEU A 117 -3.32 -3.03 28.39
N GLU A 118 -4.07 -3.50 29.39
CA GLU A 118 -4.10 -2.93 30.75
C GLU A 118 -2.79 -3.11 31.54
N LYS A 119 -1.92 -4.02 31.07
CA LYS A 119 -0.63 -4.34 31.69
C LYS A 119 0.56 -3.70 30.96
N TYR A 120 0.30 -2.89 29.95
CA TYR A 120 1.36 -2.27 29.15
C TYR A 120 2.24 -1.36 29.99
N GLN A 121 3.53 -1.64 29.96
CA GLN A 121 4.56 -0.74 30.44
C GLN A 121 4.88 0.33 29.38
N LEU A 122 5.71 1.30 29.72
CA LEU A 122 6.09 2.38 28.81
C LEU A 122 6.65 1.85 27.46
N VAL A 123 7.46 0.81 27.51
CA VAL A 123 8.07 0.20 26.31
C VAL A 123 7.00 -0.42 25.42
N ASP A 124 6.05 -1.17 26.00
CA ASP A 124 4.95 -1.79 25.26
C ASP A 124 4.05 -0.74 24.62
N PHE A 125 3.77 0.34 25.37
CA PHE A 125 3.00 1.47 24.86
C PHE A 125 3.71 2.16 23.69
N LEU A 126 5.02 2.41 23.79
CA LEU A 126 5.80 2.98 22.69
C LEU A 126 5.85 2.06 21.49
N GLN A 127 5.99 0.75 21.69
CA GLN A 127 5.90 -0.23 20.60
C GLN A 127 4.52 -0.23 19.93
N ALA A 128 3.44 -0.18 20.73
CA ALA A 128 2.07 -0.13 20.25
C ALA A 128 1.72 1.16 19.49
N LEU A 129 2.44 2.24 19.72
CA LEU A 129 2.24 3.49 19.00
C LEU A 129 3.16 3.68 17.80
N LEU A 130 4.43 3.27 17.92
CA LEU A 130 5.46 3.63 16.94
C LEU A 130 5.84 2.48 16.04
N TRP A 131 5.72 1.22 16.51
CA TRP A 131 6.20 0.07 15.76
C TRP A 131 5.09 -0.82 15.23
N ASN A 132 4.18 -1.25 16.10
CA ASN A 132 3.04 -2.10 15.78
C ASN A 132 1.73 -1.41 16.18
N PRO A 133 1.25 -0.42 15.42
CA PRO A 133 0.08 0.39 15.80
C PRO A 133 -1.15 -0.46 16.10
N VAL A 134 -1.58 -0.43 17.35
CA VAL A 134 -2.79 -1.13 17.79
C VAL A 134 -4.02 -0.54 17.13
N GLY A 135 -4.88 -1.38 16.57
CA GLY A 135 -6.10 -0.98 15.87
C GLY A 135 -5.91 -0.35 14.49
N CYS A 136 -4.66 -0.08 14.10
CA CYS A 136 -4.30 0.49 12.80
C CYS A 136 -3.02 -0.16 12.25
N TYR A 137 -2.95 -1.48 12.25
CA TYR A 137 -1.73 -2.22 11.88
C TYR A 137 -1.19 -1.87 10.48
N GLN A 138 -2.06 -1.51 9.54
CA GLN A 138 -1.67 -1.10 8.18
C GLN A 138 -0.71 0.11 8.16
N LEU A 139 -0.58 0.84 9.26
CA LEU A 139 0.32 1.99 9.35
C LEU A 139 1.81 1.60 9.31
N TRP A 140 2.16 0.31 9.45
CA TRP A 140 3.53 -0.17 9.26
C TRP A 140 4.13 0.32 7.93
N PHE A 141 3.30 0.37 6.88
CA PHE A 141 3.70 0.88 5.58
C PHE A 141 4.16 2.35 5.63
N VAL A 142 3.42 3.22 6.34
CA VAL A 142 3.78 4.66 6.48
C VAL A 142 5.04 4.83 7.30
N ARG A 143 5.23 4.02 8.35
CA ARG A 143 6.45 3.95 9.15
C ARG A 143 7.65 3.62 8.26
N ASP A 144 7.58 2.51 7.53
CA ASP A 144 8.68 2.06 6.69
C ASP A 144 8.97 3.06 5.57
N LEU A 145 7.93 3.66 4.99
CA LEU A 145 8.12 4.72 4.00
C LEU A 145 8.83 5.95 4.59
N PHE A 146 8.50 6.35 5.84
CA PHE A 146 9.20 7.44 6.51
C PHE A 146 10.65 7.06 6.81
N LEU A 147 10.93 5.84 7.23
CA LEU A 147 12.28 5.33 7.45
C LEU A 147 13.09 5.30 6.15
N CYS A 148 12.50 4.83 5.04
CA CYS A 148 13.15 4.88 3.71
C CYS A 148 13.51 6.31 3.29
N VAL A 149 12.65 7.29 3.58
CA VAL A 149 12.99 8.71 3.34
C VAL A 149 14.14 9.16 4.22
N SER A 150 14.18 8.73 5.48
CA SER A 150 15.25 9.08 6.42
C SER A 150 16.62 8.54 5.97
N ILE A 151 16.65 7.32 5.41
CA ILE A 151 17.88 6.72 4.85
C ILE A 151 18.10 7.06 3.36
N SER A 152 17.33 7.98 2.77
CA SER A 152 17.45 8.35 1.34
C SER A 152 18.86 8.78 0.89
N PRO A 153 19.74 9.40 1.74
CA PRO A 153 21.13 9.64 1.35
C PRO A 153 21.91 8.34 1.11
N ILE A 154 21.68 7.29 1.91
CA ILE A 154 22.32 5.99 1.76
C ILE A 154 21.84 5.33 0.46
N LEU A 155 20.52 5.35 0.18
CA LEU A 155 19.95 4.82 -1.06
C LEU A 155 20.50 5.53 -2.29
N TYR A 156 20.62 6.87 -2.24
CA TYR A 156 21.20 7.65 -3.32
C TYR A 156 22.69 7.32 -3.52
N GLY A 157 23.47 7.23 -2.44
CA GLY A 157 24.89 6.85 -2.50
C GLY A 157 25.09 5.46 -3.10
N GLY A 158 24.31 4.46 -2.65
CA GLY A 158 24.32 3.11 -3.20
C GLY A 158 24.02 3.09 -4.70
N LEU A 159 22.96 3.79 -5.14
CA LEU A 159 22.63 3.91 -6.57
C LEU A 159 23.70 4.66 -7.38
N LYS A 160 24.38 5.65 -6.80
CA LYS A 160 25.42 6.40 -7.49
C LYS A 160 26.72 5.61 -7.65
N ILE A 161 27.10 4.81 -6.63
CA ILE A 161 28.36 4.07 -6.60
C ILE A 161 28.22 2.71 -7.29
N LEU A 162 27.18 1.94 -6.90
CA LEU A 162 27.01 0.56 -7.34
C LEU A 162 25.99 0.40 -8.49
N LYS A 163 25.20 1.44 -8.79
CA LYS A 163 24.20 1.43 -9.87
C LYS A 163 23.26 0.23 -9.79
N GLU A 164 23.16 -0.55 -10.86
CA GLU A 164 22.31 -1.75 -10.97
C GLU A 164 22.72 -2.86 -9.99
N LEU A 165 24.02 -2.93 -9.62
CA LEU A 165 24.52 -3.90 -8.64
C LEU A 165 23.88 -3.65 -7.26
N PHE A 166 23.60 -2.40 -6.90
CA PHE A 166 22.91 -2.09 -5.65
C PHE A 166 21.48 -2.64 -5.64
N LEU A 167 20.77 -2.53 -6.77
CA LEU A 167 19.44 -3.13 -6.92
C LEU A 167 19.50 -4.65 -6.84
N LEU A 168 20.48 -5.27 -7.48
CA LEU A 168 20.68 -6.71 -7.42
C LEU A 168 20.95 -7.18 -5.97
N LEU A 169 21.79 -6.47 -5.23
CA LEU A 169 22.06 -6.78 -3.82
C LEU A 169 20.80 -6.68 -2.95
N LEU A 170 20.01 -5.62 -3.13
CA LEU A 170 18.73 -5.49 -2.41
C LEU A 170 17.73 -6.59 -2.81
N PHE A 171 17.70 -6.96 -4.09
CA PHE A 171 16.87 -8.07 -4.58
C PHE A 171 17.29 -9.41 -3.96
N LEU A 172 18.58 -9.69 -3.85
CA LEU A 172 19.08 -10.89 -3.19
C LEU A 172 18.75 -10.90 -1.68
N LEU A 173 18.90 -9.77 -0.99
CA LEU A 173 18.50 -9.66 0.42
C LEU A 173 17.01 -9.93 0.62
N TRP A 174 16.17 -9.42 -0.28
CA TRP A 174 14.72 -9.67 -0.28
C TRP A 174 14.40 -11.13 -0.61
N PHE A 175 15.08 -11.69 -1.60
CA PHE A 175 14.93 -13.10 -1.98
C PHE A 175 15.25 -14.07 -0.85
N PHE A 176 16.30 -13.82 -0.08
CA PHE A 176 16.68 -14.66 1.07
C PHE A 176 15.86 -14.37 2.34
N ASP A 177 14.82 -13.55 2.24
CA ASP A 177 13.93 -13.16 3.37
C ASP A 177 14.70 -12.69 4.60
N ILE A 178 15.78 -11.96 4.40
CA ILE A 178 16.59 -11.42 5.48
C ILE A 178 15.80 -10.29 6.14
N GLN A 179 15.36 -10.53 7.38
CA GLN A 179 14.55 -9.56 8.11
C GLN A 179 15.41 -8.55 8.86
N TYR A 180 15.05 -7.29 8.70
CA TYR A 180 15.64 -6.16 9.38
C TYR A 180 14.57 -5.31 10.05
N VAL A 181 15.02 -4.27 10.75
CA VAL A 181 14.18 -3.25 11.38
C VAL A 181 13.22 -2.59 10.37
N ILE A 182 13.66 -2.40 9.12
CA ILE A 182 12.84 -1.94 8.00
C ILE A 182 12.63 -3.12 7.05
N SER A 183 11.44 -3.29 6.51
CA SER A 183 11.17 -4.28 5.48
C SER A 183 12.11 -4.10 4.28
N ILE A 184 12.85 -5.15 3.90
CA ILE A 184 13.71 -5.11 2.72
C ILE A 184 12.87 -4.88 1.45
N GLU A 185 11.65 -5.38 1.40
CA GLU A 185 10.71 -5.09 0.32
C GLU A 185 10.49 -3.57 0.16
N SER A 186 10.29 -2.83 1.27
CA SER A 186 10.11 -1.39 1.23
C SER A 186 11.35 -0.66 0.71
N VAL A 187 12.54 -1.07 1.17
CA VAL A 187 13.82 -0.50 0.72
C VAL A 187 14.05 -0.78 -0.76
N LEU A 188 13.83 -2.03 -1.21
CA LEU A 188 14.00 -2.44 -2.60
C LEU A 188 13.10 -1.61 -3.53
N PHE A 189 11.79 -1.58 -3.29
CA PHE A 189 10.85 -0.92 -4.21
C PHE A 189 10.95 0.62 -4.16
N VAL A 190 11.28 1.22 -3.01
CA VAL A 190 11.63 2.65 -2.96
C VAL A 190 12.90 2.91 -3.79
N THR A 191 13.89 2.02 -3.73
CA THR A 191 15.15 2.18 -4.47
C THR A 191 14.95 1.96 -5.97
N ILE A 192 14.13 1.00 -6.40
CA ILE A 192 13.73 0.85 -7.81
C ILE A 192 13.04 2.12 -8.32
N GLY A 193 12.09 2.68 -7.54
CA GLY A 193 11.44 3.94 -7.88
C GLY A 193 12.43 5.10 -7.99
N ALA A 194 13.38 5.20 -7.06
CA ALA A 194 14.45 6.20 -7.10
C ALA A 194 15.35 6.04 -8.33
N TYR A 195 15.75 4.81 -8.65
CA TYR A 195 16.56 4.50 -9.84
C TYR A 195 15.87 4.93 -11.14
N MET A 196 14.59 4.59 -11.28
CA MET A 196 13.78 5.01 -12.42
C MET A 196 13.66 6.54 -12.51
N ALA A 197 13.50 7.23 -11.40
CA ALA A 197 13.41 8.68 -11.37
C ALA A 197 14.75 9.37 -11.70
N LEU A 198 15.87 8.78 -11.34
CA LEU A 198 17.20 9.36 -11.58
C LEU A 198 17.70 9.11 -13.01
N ASN A 199 17.47 7.89 -13.53
CA ASN A 199 18.12 7.43 -14.76
C ASN A 199 17.16 7.24 -15.94
N HIS A 200 15.88 6.97 -15.71
CA HIS A 200 14.95 6.50 -16.74
C HIS A 200 13.59 7.21 -16.74
N LYS A 201 13.56 8.52 -16.46
CA LYS A 201 12.30 9.31 -16.41
C LYS A 201 11.47 9.22 -17.69
N THR A 202 12.13 9.21 -18.84
CA THR A 202 11.48 9.15 -20.16
C THR A 202 10.76 7.81 -20.38
N LEU A 203 11.29 6.72 -19.84
CA LEU A 203 10.62 5.41 -19.91
C LEU A 203 9.32 5.40 -19.13
N ALA A 204 9.26 6.10 -17.99
CA ALA A 204 8.04 6.21 -17.20
C ALA A 204 6.92 6.98 -17.93
N GLU A 205 7.25 7.82 -18.89
CA GLU A 205 6.32 8.60 -19.70
C GLU A 205 5.95 7.90 -21.02
N LYS A 206 6.66 6.82 -21.39
CA LYS A 206 6.39 6.07 -22.61
C LYS A 206 5.10 5.26 -22.47
N VAL A 207 4.27 5.31 -23.50
CA VAL A 207 3.05 4.52 -23.60
C VAL A 207 3.40 3.12 -24.11
N ASN A 208 2.96 2.10 -23.40
CA ASN A 208 3.19 0.70 -23.76
C ASN A 208 2.21 0.26 -24.87
N SER A 209 2.66 -0.63 -25.77
CA SER A 209 1.80 -1.22 -26.78
C SER A 209 0.84 -2.25 -26.16
N GLU A 210 -0.35 -2.39 -26.74
CA GLU A 210 -1.35 -3.36 -26.26
C GLU A 210 -0.83 -4.80 -26.26
N GLY A 211 -0.08 -5.20 -27.30
CA GLY A 211 0.50 -6.54 -27.39
C GLY A 211 1.50 -6.83 -26.28
N SER A 212 2.35 -5.85 -25.93
CA SER A 212 3.29 -5.98 -24.80
C SER A 212 2.55 -6.12 -23.47
N VAL A 213 1.49 -5.33 -23.27
CA VAL A 213 0.68 -5.38 -22.03
C VAL A 213 -0.06 -6.70 -21.91
N LEU A 214 -0.62 -7.21 -23.00
CA LEU A 214 -1.28 -8.51 -23.03
C LEU A 214 -0.30 -9.64 -22.67
N LEU A 215 0.91 -9.63 -23.25
CA LEU A 215 1.94 -10.62 -22.94
C LEU A 215 2.34 -10.56 -21.46
N GLN A 216 2.55 -9.35 -20.91
CA GLN A 216 2.85 -9.16 -19.49
C GLN A 216 1.74 -9.70 -18.59
N GLY A 217 0.47 -9.49 -18.95
CA GLY A 217 -0.68 -10.01 -18.21
C GLY A 217 -0.75 -11.53 -18.23
N ILE A 218 -0.53 -12.16 -19.40
CA ILE A 218 -0.49 -13.62 -19.52
C ILE A 218 0.64 -14.20 -18.65
N LEU A 219 1.86 -13.65 -18.77
CA LEU A 219 3.00 -14.09 -18.00
C LEU A 219 2.75 -13.90 -16.49
N TRP A 220 2.19 -12.78 -16.08
CA TRP A 220 1.84 -12.54 -14.69
C TRP A 220 0.88 -13.60 -14.14
N ILE A 221 -0.20 -13.92 -14.87
CA ILE A 221 -1.16 -14.96 -14.45
C ILE A 221 -0.45 -16.32 -14.34
N VAL A 222 0.40 -16.66 -15.31
CA VAL A 222 1.17 -17.91 -15.27
C VAL A 222 2.05 -17.98 -14.01
N PHE A 223 2.76 -16.90 -13.69
CA PHE A 223 3.59 -16.86 -12.48
C PHE A 223 2.74 -16.90 -11.19
N CYS A 224 1.59 -16.23 -11.13
CA CYS A 224 0.68 -16.32 -9.98
C CYS A 224 0.17 -17.75 -9.76
N VAL A 225 -0.23 -18.45 -10.83
CA VAL A 225 -0.69 -19.84 -10.73
C VAL A 225 0.46 -20.77 -10.31
N TRP A 226 1.66 -20.54 -10.83
CA TRP A 226 2.83 -21.32 -10.46
C TRP A 226 3.21 -21.11 -8.99
N ASP A 227 3.30 -19.86 -8.52
CA ASP A 227 3.61 -19.50 -7.14
C ASP A 227 2.58 -20.08 -6.16
N TYR A 228 1.30 -19.95 -6.48
CA TYR A 228 0.22 -20.54 -5.67
C TYR A 228 0.30 -22.07 -5.58
N SER A 229 0.76 -22.74 -6.64
CA SER A 229 0.91 -24.19 -6.69
C SER A 229 2.18 -24.69 -6.01
N CYS A 230 3.24 -23.85 -5.96
CA CYS A 230 4.56 -24.19 -5.44
C CYS A 230 5.12 -23.08 -4.54
N PRO A 231 4.55 -22.86 -3.34
CA PRO A 231 4.79 -21.66 -2.51
C PRO A 231 6.19 -21.57 -1.88
N PHE A 232 7.10 -22.47 -2.21
CA PHE A 232 8.46 -22.52 -1.62
C PHE A 232 9.52 -21.76 -2.43
N TYR A 233 9.12 -21.13 -3.55
CA TYR A 233 10.07 -20.46 -4.44
C TYR A 233 9.89 -18.93 -4.40
N ASN A 234 10.56 -18.25 -3.45
CA ASN A 234 10.54 -16.79 -3.34
C ASN A 234 10.89 -16.07 -4.66
N ILE A 235 11.68 -16.70 -5.54
CA ILE A 235 12.02 -16.13 -6.84
C ILE A 235 10.80 -16.05 -7.77
N ILE A 236 9.94 -17.07 -7.76
CA ILE A 236 8.72 -17.12 -8.57
C ILE A 236 7.77 -16.01 -8.10
N HIS A 237 7.60 -15.89 -6.79
CA HIS A 237 6.82 -14.80 -6.18
C HIS A 237 7.35 -13.42 -6.59
N GLY A 238 8.67 -13.21 -6.47
CA GLY A 238 9.29 -11.95 -6.85
C GLY A 238 9.13 -11.60 -8.33
N MET A 239 9.30 -12.57 -9.21
CA MET A 239 9.09 -12.39 -10.65
C MET A 239 7.62 -12.09 -10.95
N GLY A 240 6.69 -12.78 -10.30
CA GLY A 240 5.26 -12.52 -10.38
C GLY A 240 4.91 -11.08 -9.98
N LEU A 241 5.46 -10.59 -8.87
CA LEU A 241 5.27 -9.20 -8.43
C LEU A 241 5.77 -8.19 -9.48
N LEU A 242 6.97 -8.36 -10.01
CA LEU A 242 7.53 -7.45 -11.02
C LEU A 242 6.72 -7.47 -12.32
N LEU A 243 6.29 -8.65 -12.78
CA LEU A 243 5.43 -8.79 -13.95
C LEU A 243 4.05 -8.15 -13.73
N GLY A 244 3.44 -8.37 -12.57
CA GLY A 244 2.16 -7.76 -12.21
C GLY A 244 2.22 -6.25 -12.13
N MET A 245 3.30 -5.69 -11.57
CA MET A 245 3.53 -4.25 -11.57
C MET A 245 3.71 -3.73 -13.00
N SER A 246 4.49 -4.41 -13.85
CA SER A 246 4.68 -4.02 -15.24
C SER A 246 3.37 -4.08 -16.02
N PHE A 247 2.58 -5.14 -15.84
CA PHE A 247 1.25 -5.28 -16.45
C PHE A 247 0.31 -4.13 -16.04
N VAL A 248 0.15 -3.86 -14.74
CA VAL A 248 -0.75 -2.79 -14.25
C VAL A 248 -0.27 -1.42 -14.72
N TRP A 249 1.05 -1.21 -14.78
CA TRP A 249 1.63 0.01 -15.34
C TRP A 249 1.24 0.21 -16.80
N GLY A 250 1.36 -0.84 -17.63
CA GLY A 250 0.98 -0.82 -19.04
C GLY A 250 -0.53 -0.82 -19.26
N LEU A 251 -1.30 -1.48 -18.38
CA LEU A 251 -2.76 -1.49 -18.45
C LEU A 251 -3.35 -0.08 -18.37
N TYR A 252 -2.77 0.79 -17.53
CA TYR A 252 -3.17 2.20 -17.52
C TYR A 252 -3.01 2.84 -18.90
N ASP A 253 -1.93 2.54 -19.63
CA ASP A 253 -1.67 3.12 -20.95
C ASP A 253 -2.73 2.69 -21.96
N VAL A 254 -3.06 1.39 -21.99
CA VAL A 254 -4.11 0.85 -22.85
C VAL A 254 -5.46 1.47 -22.56
N VAL A 255 -5.84 1.55 -21.27
CA VAL A 255 -7.09 2.19 -20.85
C VAL A 255 -7.09 3.67 -21.20
N TYR A 256 -5.98 4.37 -21.00
CA TYR A 256 -5.84 5.79 -21.33
C TYR A 256 -6.06 6.04 -22.84
N VAL A 257 -5.42 5.26 -23.69
CA VAL A 257 -5.57 5.37 -25.15
C VAL A 257 -6.98 5.03 -25.60
N ARG A 258 -7.54 3.89 -25.16
CA ARG A 258 -8.88 3.44 -25.55
C ARG A 258 -10.00 4.36 -25.07
N THR A 259 -9.82 5.02 -23.93
CA THR A 259 -10.85 5.91 -23.36
C THR A 259 -10.57 7.40 -23.62
N LEU A 260 -9.58 7.71 -24.46
CA LEU A 260 -9.13 9.08 -24.74
C LEU A 260 -8.88 9.87 -23.45
N GLY A 261 -8.31 9.22 -22.45
CA GLY A 261 -7.99 9.80 -21.16
C GLY A 261 -9.19 10.15 -20.26
N ARG A 262 -10.41 9.71 -20.59
CA ARG A 262 -11.64 10.04 -19.82
C ARG A 262 -11.53 9.72 -18.33
N PHE A 263 -10.86 8.63 -17.96
CA PHE A 263 -10.65 8.18 -16.58
C PHE A 263 -9.34 8.66 -15.96
N SER A 264 -8.53 9.44 -16.69
CA SER A 264 -7.19 9.83 -16.23
C SER A 264 -7.19 10.77 -15.02
N ASN A 265 -8.23 11.59 -14.83
CA ASN A 265 -8.32 12.58 -13.75
C ASN A 265 -9.60 12.44 -12.92
N CYS A 266 -9.88 11.22 -12.45
CA CYS A 266 -11.02 11.01 -11.58
C CYS A 266 -10.84 11.68 -10.20
N LYS A 267 -11.87 12.40 -9.76
CA LYS A 267 -11.87 13.12 -8.47
C LYS A 267 -11.64 12.18 -7.27
N VAL A 268 -11.96 10.89 -7.41
CA VAL A 268 -11.78 9.89 -6.34
C VAL A 268 -10.32 9.62 -6.00
N TYR A 269 -9.39 9.79 -6.95
CA TYR A 269 -7.96 9.55 -6.73
C TYR A 269 -7.33 10.45 -5.65
N ARG A 270 -7.97 11.58 -5.34
CA ARG A 270 -7.52 12.49 -4.28
C ARG A 270 -7.71 11.93 -2.87
N TYR A 271 -8.55 10.91 -2.71
CA TYR A 271 -8.89 10.33 -1.42
C TYR A 271 -8.10 9.06 -1.08
N THR A 272 -7.15 8.65 -1.93
CA THR A 272 -6.35 7.43 -1.77
C THR A 272 -5.73 7.32 -0.37
N PHE A 273 -5.12 8.39 0.14
CA PHE A 273 -4.48 8.35 1.46
C PHE A 273 -5.50 8.25 2.61
N PHE A 274 -6.64 8.93 2.50
CA PHE A 274 -7.69 8.82 3.52
C PHE A 274 -8.27 7.40 3.55
N ILE A 275 -8.52 6.79 2.39
CA ILE A 275 -8.95 5.39 2.31
C ILE A 275 -7.90 4.50 2.97
N PHE A 276 -6.61 4.72 2.69
CA PHE A 276 -5.54 3.93 3.28
C PHE A 276 -5.53 3.95 4.82
N VAL A 277 -5.67 5.10 5.44
CA VAL A 277 -5.60 5.21 6.90
C VAL A 277 -6.91 4.80 7.60
N PHE A 278 -8.05 4.88 6.90
CA PHE A 278 -9.37 4.72 7.50
C PHE A 278 -10.09 3.42 7.15
N HIS A 279 -9.62 2.65 6.15
CA HIS A 279 -10.35 1.45 5.68
C HIS A 279 -10.43 0.34 6.72
N GLU A 280 -9.39 0.11 7.51
CA GLU A 280 -9.31 -1.07 8.35
C GLU A 280 -10.30 -1.09 9.54
N PRO A 281 -10.48 -0.01 10.31
CA PRO A 281 -11.53 0.01 11.32
C PRO A 281 -12.93 -0.25 10.74
N ILE A 282 -13.20 0.33 9.56
CA ILE A 282 -14.49 0.16 8.87
C ILE A 282 -14.62 -1.26 8.31
N LEU A 283 -13.56 -1.81 7.72
CA LEU A 283 -13.57 -3.14 7.16
C LEU A 283 -13.82 -4.21 8.23
N THR A 284 -13.16 -4.10 9.37
CA THR A 284 -13.39 -5.00 10.51
C THR A 284 -14.85 -4.96 10.98
N LEU A 285 -15.46 -3.77 11.09
CA LEU A 285 -16.87 -3.63 11.44
C LEU A 285 -17.80 -4.22 10.37
N VAL A 286 -17.57 -3.88 9.09
CA VAL A 286 -18.38 -4.37 7.97
C VAL A 286 -18.31 -5.89 7.88
N LYS A 287 -17.11 -6.48 7.96
CA LYS A 287 -16.93 -7.95 7.98
C LYS A 287 -17.67 -8.59 9.15
N GLY A 288 -17.54 -8.03 10.35
CA GLY A 288 -18.21 -8.55 11.55
C GLY A 288 -19.74 -8.55 11.45
N ILE A 289 -20.33 -7.53 10.82
CA ILE A 289 -21.78 -7.44 10.57
C ILE A 289 -22.20 -8.45 9.49
N LEU A 290 -21.51 -8.45 8.34
CA LEU A 290 -21.88 -9.28 7.20
C LEU A 290 -21.67 -10.78 7.47
N LEU A 291 -20.69 -11.16 8.27
CA LEU A 291 -20.45 -12.56 8.64
C LEU A 291 -21.62 -13.18 9.41
N LYS A 292 -22.40 -12.39 10.16
CA LYS A 292 -23.60 -12.88 10.83
C LYS A 292 -24.69 -13.31 9.84
N LEU A 293 -24.62 -12.84 8.59
CA LEU A 293 -25.56 -13.16 7.52
C LEU A 293 -25.06 -14.31 6.62
N ALA A 294 -23.79 -14.69 6.72
CA ALA A 294 -23.19 -15.69 5.86
C ALA A 294 -23.39 -17.11 6.44
N MET A 295 -24.23 -17.91 5.78
CA MET A 295 -24.47 -19.32 6.15
C MET A 295 -23.85 -20.33 5.16
N SER A 296 -23.14 -19.88 4.13
CA SER A 296 -22.59 -20.74 3.06
C SER A 296 -21.26 -20.22 2.52
N GLN A 297 -20.52 -21.10 1.84
CA GLN A 297 -19.28 -20.72 1.13
C GLN A 297 -19.54 -19.62 0.07
N THR A 298 -20.66 -19.69 -0.63
CA THR A 298 -21.07 -18.66 -1.60
C THR A 298 -21.35 -17.32 -0.91
N GLY A 299 -21.99 -17.33 0.25
CA GLY A 299 -22.22 -16.13 1.06
C GLY A 299 -20.91 -15.46 1.49
N ILE A 300 -19.90 -16.25 1.86
CA ILE A 300 -18.57 -15.74 2.21
C ILE A 300 -17.86 -15.11 1.00
N LEU A 301 -17.96 -15.70 -0.19
CA LEU A 301 -17.43 -15.10 -1.41
C LEU A 301 -18.13 -13.78 -1.75
N LEU A 302 -19.45 -13.73 -1.61
CA LEU A 302 -20.19 -12.48 -1.81
C LEU A 302 -19.73 -11.40 -0.83
N ILE A 303 -19.48 -11.74 0.43
CA ILE A 303 -18.94 -10.79 1.41
C ILE A 303 -17.52 -10.35 1.03
N TYR A 304 -16.66 -11.29 0.64
CA TYR A 304 -15.29 -10.99 0.22
C TYR A 304 -15.23 -9.94 -0.90
N PHE A 305 -16.11 -10.01 -1.88
CA PHE A 305 -16.16 -9.05 -2.99
C PHE A 305 -16.98 -7.80 -2.68
N SER A 306 -18.03 -7.88 -1.88
CA SER A 306 -18.88 -6.73 -1.57
C SER A 306 -18.31 -5.83 -0.48
N ALA A 307 -17.64 -6.40 0.52
CA ALA A 307 -17.08 -5.62 1.62
C ALA A 307 -16.08 -4.54 1.17
N PRO A 308 -15.12 -4.79 0.25
CA PRO A 308 -14.24 -3.74 -0.26
C PRO A 308 -14.99 -2.60 -0.93
N ILE A 309 -16.02 -2.90 -1.71
CA ILE A 309 -16.84 -1.90 -2.42
C ILE A 309 -17.55 -1.01 -1.39
N LEU A 310 -18.19 -1.61 -0.40
CA LEU A 310 -18.86 -0.89 0.68
C LEU A 310 -17.89 -0.03 1.48
N VAL A 311 -16.75 -0.59 1.87
CA VAL A 311 -15.73 0.11 2.66
C VAL A 311 -15.15 1.30 1.91
N VAL A 312 -14.76 1.12 0.65
CA VAL A 312 -14.26 2.22 -0.20
C VAL A 312 -15.35 3.29 -0.36
N GLY A 313 -16.60 2.88 -0.58
CA GLY A 313 -17.75 3.81 -0.65
C GLY A 313 -17.93 4.62 0.64
N ILE A 314 -17.94 3.97 1.79
CA ILE A 314 -18.04 4.62 3.12
C ILE A 314 -16.86 5.58 3.32
N CYS A 315 -15.62 5.13 3.04
CA CYS A 315 -14.42 5.98 3.16
C CYS A 315 -14.54 7.24 2.27
N LEU A 316 -15.04 7.12 1.03
CA LEU A 316 -15.23 8.24 0.13
C LEU A 316 -16.29 9.23 0.64
N ILE A 317 -17.40 8.72 1.19
CA ILE A 317 -18.45 9.55 1.79
C ILE A 317 -17.89 10.31 3.01
N CYS A 318 -17.23 9.58 3.93
CA CYS A 318 -16.61 10.17 5.12
C CYS A 318 -15.58 11.24 4.74
N ALA A 319 -14.68 10.94 3.78
CA ALA A 319 -13.66 11.85 3.29
C ALA A 319 -14.26 13.14 2.73
N ARG A 320 -15.33 13.03 1.90
CA ARG A 320 -16.03 14.18 1.31
C ARG A 320 -16.70 15.04 2.39
N ARG A 321 -17.38 14.40 3.34
CA ARG A 321 -18.06 15.11 4.45
C ARG A 321 -17.04 15.78 5.35
N LEU A 322 -15.99 15.07 5.77
CA LEU A 322 -14.95 15.62 6.60
C LEU A 322 -14.22 16.79 5.92
N LYS A 323 -13.90 16.65 4.63
CA LYS A 323 -13.29 17.74 3.85
C LYS A 323 -14.19 18.97 3.73
N LYS A 324 -15.51 18.76 3.64
CA LYS A 324 -16.50 19.87 3.52
C LYS A 324 -16.70 20.59 4.84
N TYR A 325 -16.92 19.86 5.94
CA TYR A 325 -17.30 20.45 7.23
C TYR A 325 -16.12 20.75 8.15
N PHE A 326 -15.02 19.99 8.05
CA PHE A 326 -13.84 20.13 8.89
C PHE A 326 -12.54 20.12 8.04
N PRO A 327 -12.37 21.10 7.12
CA PRO A 327 -11.26 21.09 6.15
C PRO A 327 -9.87 21.12 6.81
N LEU A 328 -9.72 21.79 7.95
CA LEU A 328 -8.46 21.84 8.69
C LEU A 328 -8.09 20.46 9.26
N VAL A 329 -9.05 19.79 9.92
CA VAL A 329 -8.87 18.44 10.46
C VAL A 329 -8.51 17.48 9.33
N TYR A 330 -9.28 17.47 8.24
CA TYR A 330 -9.01 16.64 7.07
C TYR A 330 -7.59 16.85 6.53
N ARG A 331 -7.16 18.11 6.42
CA ARG A 331 -5.80 18.45 5.96
C ARG A 331 -4.71 17.88 6.86
N ILE A 332 -4.89 17.96 8.18
CA ILE A 332 -3.91 17.47 9.17
C ILE A 332 -3.82 15.94 9.11
N ILE A 333 -4.94 15.23 9.21
CA ILE A 333 -4.97 13.77 9.24
C ILE A 333 -4.58 13.13 7.90
N CYS A 334 -4.66 13.89 6.79
CA CYS A 334 -4.19 13.48 5.46
C CYS A 334 -2.79 14.02 5.13
N GLY A 335 -2.06 14.64 6.07
CA GLY A 335 -0.69 15.13 5.85
C GLY A 335 -0.58 16.21 4.78
N GLY A 336 -1.55 17.13 4.72
CA GLY A 336 -1.56 18.24 3.78
C GLY A 336 -2.04 17.91 2.37
N ARG A 337 -2.53 16.70 2.10
CA ARG A 337 -3.02 16.23 0.78
C ARG A 337 -4.45 16.72 0.47
N SER A 338 -4.75 17.95 0.73
CA SER A 338 -6.11 18.53 0.61
C SER A 338 -6.45 19.05 -0.79
N GLN A 339 -5.52 18.96 -1.75
CA GLN A 339 -5.72 19.45 -3.12
C GLN A 339 -6.24 18.39 -4.07
#